data_5e3e40d34db0da6042eb22f439b7e71d
#
_entry.id   5e3e40d34db0da6042eb22f439b7e71d
#
_cell.length_a   1.000
_cell.length_b   1.000
_cell.length_c   1.000
_cell.angle_alpha   90.00
_cell.angle_beta   90.00
_cell.angle_gamma   90.00
#
_symmetry.space_group_name_H-M   'P 1'
#
loop_
_entity.id
_entity.type
_entity.pdbx_description
1 polymer ?
#
loop_
_entity_poly.entity_id
_entity_poly.type
_entity_poly.pdbx_seq_one_letter_code
_entity_poly.pdbx_strand_id
1 'polypeptide(L)'
;QGALSKAREGCYSARRLEQVNDELRERYFLAQSDGRFKVVPSLAARVCCARLNVLELAKAPMSGMDVIFCQNLLIYFRRWRRRDILNRLAESLAPGGLLVVGVGEVAGWQHPELVPVADERVLAFTRKG
;
A
#
# COMPACT_ATOMS: atom_id res chain seq x y z
N GLN A 1 16.96 3.25 6.65
CA GLN A 1 17.24 4.51 5.95
C GLN A 1 17.52 4.30 4.47
N GLY A 2 18.28 3.28 4.11
CA GLY A 2 18.56 2.99 2.71
C GLY A 2 17.30 2.79 1.87
N ALA A 3 16.31 2.06 2.39
CA ALA A 3 15.04 1.81 1.70
C ALA A 3 14.23 3.10 1.53
N LEU A 4 14.16 3.93 2.57
CA LEU A 4 13.42 5.19 2.52
C LEU A 4 14.07 6.19 1.55
N SER A 5 15.40 6.25 1.56
CA SER A 5 16.17 7.07 0.63
C SER A 5 15.94 6.65 -0.81
N LYS A 6 15.98 5.34 -1.09
CA LYS A 6 15.68 4.79 -2.42
C LYS A 6 14.25 5.09 -2.87
N ALA A 7 13.30 4.98 -1.96
CA ALA A 7 11.91 5.29 -2.27
C ALA A 7 11.73 6.75 -2.68
N ARG A 8 12.38 7.66 -1.96
CA ARG A 8 12.33 9.10 -2.26
C ARG A 8 13.05 9.44 -3.56
N GLU A 9 14.12 8.74 -3.88
CA GLU A 9 14.87 8.92 -5.12
C GLU A 9 14.01 8.53 -6.34
N GLY A 10 13.22 7.48 -6.23
CA GLY A 10 12.30 7.04 -7.28
C GLY A 10 12.97 6.52 -8.54
N CYS A 11 14.16 5.96 -8.41
CA CYS A 11 14.91 5.37 -9.53
C CYS A 11 14.85 3.85 -9.48
N TYR A 12 14.52 3.23 -10.62
CA TYR A 12 14.31 1.79 -10.72
C TYR A 12 15.04 1.22 -11.94
N SER A 13 15.52 -0.03 -11.81
CA SER A 13 16.11 -0.74 -12.94
C SER A 13 15.04 -1.16 -13.94
N ALA A 14 15.43 -1.41 -15.19
CA ALA A 14 14.52 -1.92 -16.20
C ALA A 14 13.81 -3.20 -15.75
N ARG A 15 14.54 -4.07 -15.03
CA ARG A 15 13.99 -5.32 -14.48
C ARG A 15 12.82 -5.08 -13.53
N ARG A 16 12.91 -4.04 -12.71
CA ARG A 16 11.84 -3.69 -11.76
C ARG A 16 10.58 -3.21 -12.48
N LEU A 17 10.70 -2.71 -13.69
CA LEU A 17 9.59 -2.18 -14.47
C LEU A 17 9.04 -3.16 -15.50
N GLU A 18 9.49 -4.43 -15.51
CA GLU A 18 9.01 -5.45 -16.45
C GLU A 18 7.49 -5.64 -16.40
N GLN A 19 6.90 -5.51 -15.22
CA GLN A 19 5.47 -5.70 -15.01
C GLN A 19 4.66 -4.44 -15.33
N VAL A 20 5.32 -3.33 -15.58
CA VAL A 20 4.65 -2.08 -15.94
C VAL A 20 4.49 -2.05 -17.46
N ASN A 21 3.25 -1.83 -17.96
CA ASN A 21 3.03 -1.79 -19.39
C ASN A 21 3.73 -0.59 -20.03
N ASP A 22 3.96 -0.67 -21.35
CA ASP A 22 4.75 0.32 -22.07
C ASP A 22 4.15 1.72 -21.99
N GLU A 23 2.84 1.84 -22.07
CA GLU A 23 2.14 3.12 -21.99
C GLU A 23 2.39 3.82 -20.65
N LEU A 24 2.25 3.10 -19.54
CA LEU A 24 2.50 3.64 -18.20
C LEU A 24 3.98 3.96 -18.02
N ARG A 25 4.86 3.12 -18.55
CA ARG A 25 6.31 3.35 -18.45
C ARG A 25 6.72 4.63 -19.16
N GLU A 26 6.25 4.84 -20.38
CA GLU A 26 6.54 6.06 -21.14
C GLU A 26 5.96 7.31 -20.47
N ARG A 27 4.79 7.17 -19.88
CA ARG A 27 4.07 8.29 -19.27
C ARG A 27 4.66 8.74 -17.95
N TYR A 28 5.11 7.80 -17.11
CA TYR A 28 5.47 8.09 -15.72
C TYR A 28 6.93 7.89 -15.36
N PHE A 29 7.75 7.46 -16.30
CA PHE A 29 9.16 7.21 -16.05
C PHE A 29 10.04 7.86 -17.11
N LEU A 30 11.19 8.39 -16.67
CA LEU A 30 12.21 9.00 -17.53
C LEU A 30 13.45 8.13 -17.54
N ALA A 31 13.91 7.75 -18.74
CA ALA A 31 15.15 7.00 -18.88
C ALA A 31 16.34 7.85 -18.42
N GLN A 32 17.21 7.25 -17.62
CA GLN A 32 18.42 7.89 -17.11
C GLN A 32 19.65 7.42 -17.90
N SER A 33 20.72 8.21 -17.84
CA SER A 33 21.96 7.89 -18.55
C SER A 33 22.62 6.59 -18.10
N ASP A 34 22.33 6.14 -16.86
CA ASP A 34 22.87 4.89 -16.29
C ASP A 34 22.00 3.65 -16.59
N GLY A 35 20.99 3.79 -17.44
CA GLY A 35 20.08 2.70 -17.80
C GLY A 35 18.92 2.48 -16.85
N ARG A 36 18.84 3.27 -15.78
CA ARG A 36 17.71 3.22 -14.84
C ARG A 36 16.59 4.15 -15.30
N PHE A 37 15.45 4.03 -14.65
CA PHE A 37 14.28 4.85 -14.93
C PHE A 37 13.86 5.59 -13.67
N LYS A 38 13.59 6.87 -13.81
CA LYS A 38 13.17 7.72 -12.70
C LYS A 38 11.72 8.14 -12.86
N VAL A 39 10.94 8.09 -11.78
CA VAL A 39 9.57 8.57 -11.74
C VAL A 39 9.55 10.07 -12.12
N VAL A 40 8.63 10.45 -13.01
CA VAL A 40 8.50 11.84 -13.44
C VAL A 40 8.20 12.77 -12.25
N PRO A 41 8.74 14.01 -12.24
CA PRO A 41 8.56 14.92 -11.11
C PRO A 41 7.11 15.21 -10.74
N SER A 42 6.21 15.29 -11.72
CA SER A 42 4.79 15.55 -11.48
C SER A 42 4.12 14.44 -10.65
N LEU A 43 4.54 13.19 -10.85
CA LEU A 43 4.04 12.06 -10.05
C LEU A 43 4.77 11.99 -8.71
N ALA A 44 6.08 12.15 -8.70
CA ALA A 44 6.89 12.11 -7.47
C ALA A 44 6.42 13.14 -6.43
N ALA A 45 6.00 14.31 -6.88
CA ALA A 45 5.49 15.36 -6.00
C ALA A 45 4.20 14.97 -5.26
N ARG A 46 3.49 13.95 -5.76
CA ARG A 46 2.25 13.45 -5.15
C ARG A 46 2.47 12.27 -4.20
N VAL A 47 3.71 11.84 -4.04
CA VAL A 47 4.08 10.70 -3.19
C VAL A 47 4.86 11.20 -1.98
N CYS A 48 4.42 10.78 -0.80
CA CYS A 48 5.12 11.03 0.45
C CYS A 48 5.63 9.70 1.00
N CYS A 49 6.93 9.62 1.23
CA CYS A 49 7.55 8.44 1.82
C CYS A 49 7.94 8.75 3.27
N ALA A 50 7.41 7.98 4.20
CA ALA A 50 7.64 8.20 5.62
C ALA A 50 7.89 6.88 6.34
N ARG A 51 8.66 6.93 7.41
CA ARG A 51 8.84 5.81 8.32
C ARG A 51 7.64 5.76 9.26
N LEU A 52 7.02 4.60 9.35
CA LEU A 52 5.84 4.39 10.18
C LEU A 52 5.98 3.08 10.94
N ASN A 53 5.72 3.12 12.25
CA ASN A 53 5.59 1.90 13.04
C ASN A 53 4.12 1.46 12.99
N VAL A 54 3.86 0.33 12.36
CA VAL A 54 2.49 -0.20 12.19
C VAL A 54 1.81 -0.51 13.54
N LEU A 55 2.58 -0.71 14.60
CA LEU A 55 2.04 -0.91 15.95
C LEU A 55 1.56 0.40 16.58
N GLU A 56 1.88 1.53 15.99
CA GLU A 56 1.51 2.86 16.46
C GLU A 56 0.63 3.61 15.46
N LEU A 57 -0.17 2.89 14.69
CA LEU A 57 -1.07 3.49 13.69
C LEU A 57 -2.04 4.52 14.29
N ALA A 58 -2.44 4.34 15.54
CA ALA A 58 -3.31 5.31 16.22
C ALA A 58 -2.68 6.70 16.32
N LYS A 59 -1.35 6.78 16.28
CA LYS A 59 -0.59 8.04 16.33
C LYS A 59 -0.26 8.59 14.94
N ALA A 60 -0.49 7.80 13.90
CA ALA A 60 -0.18 8.20 12.54
C ALA A 60 -1.22 9.20 12.02
N PRO A 61 -0.81 10.22 11.26
CA PRO A 61 -1.74 11.20 10.69
C PRO A 61 -2.46 10.64 9.47
N MET A 62 -2.92 9.40 9.54
CA MET A 62 -3.62 8.71 8.46
C MET A 62 -5.09 8.63 8.78
N SER A 63 -5.91 9.26 7.96
CA SER A 63 -7.36 9.14 8.05
C SER A 63 -7.97 9.41 6.68
N GLY A 64 -9.17 8.89 6.47
CA GLY A 64 -9.91 9.14 5.23
C GLY A 64 -9.20 8.63 3.98
N MET A 65 -8.48 7.52 4.09
CA MET A 65 -7.75 6.95 2.96
C MET A 65 -8.72 6.26 1.98
N ASP A 66 -8.53 6.51 0.70
CA ASP A 66 -9.36 5.91 -0.34
C ASP A 66 -8.99 4.44 -0.60
N VAL A 67 -7.69 4.13 -0.58
CA VAL A 67 -7.18 2.76 -0.75
C VAL A 67 -6.00 2.56 0.20
N ILE A 68 -6.02 1.44 0.90
CA ILE A 68 -4.89 1.00 1.73
C ILE A 68 -4.44 -0.37 1.25
N PHE A 69 -3.16 -0.52 0.92
CA PHE A 69 -2.53 -1.81 0.66
C PHE A 69 -1.71 -2.22 1.88
N CYS A 70 -2.02 -3.37 2.46
CA CYS A 70 -1.24 -3.96 3.55
C CYS A 70 -1.03 -5.44 3.24
N GLN A 71 0.04 -5.73 2.53
CA GLN A 71 0.37 -7.08 2.08
C GLN A 71 1.78 -7.47 2.51
N ASN A 72 1.97 -8.74 2.86
CA ASN A 72 3.25 -9.31 3.25
C ASN A 72 3.86 -8.68 4.52
N LEU A 73 3.02 -8.09 5.37
CA LEU A 73 3.44 -7.48 6.62
C LEU A 73 2.88 -8.21 7.84
N LEU A 74 1.60 -8.55 7.80
CA LEU A 74 0.88 -9.11 8.95
C LEU A 74 1.38 -10.51 9.33
N ILE A 75 2.01 -11.21 8.41
CA ILE A 75 2.60 -12.54 8.63
C ILE A 75 3.67 -12.52 9.74
N TYR A 76 4.27 -11.35 10.01
CA TYR A 76 5.31 -11.20 11.03
C TYR A 76 4.74 -10.96 12.43
N PHE A 77 3.42 -10.88 12.57
CA PHE A 77 2.75 -10.59 13.83
C PHE A 77 1.87 -11.74 14.29
N ARG A 78 1.69 -11.87 15.59
CA ARG A 78 0.77 -12.82 16.19
C ARG A 78 -0.67 -12.45 15.82
N ARG A 79 -1.58 -13.42 15.84
CA ARG A 79 -2.98 -13.24 15.43
C ARG A 79 -3.65 -12.04 16.09
N TRP A 80 -3.48 -11.87 17.39
CA TRP A 80 -4.10 -10.76 18.10
C TRP A 80 -3.54 -9.40 17.68
N ARG A 81 -2.23 -9.32 17.36
CA ARG A 81 -1.61 -8.11 16.80
C ARG A 81 -2.13 -7.81 15.41
N ARG A 82 -2.30 -8.84 14.59
CA ARG A 82 -2.88 -8.69 13.25
C ARG A 82 -4.26 -8.07 13.31
N ARG A 83 -5.10 -8.55 14.23
CA ARG A 83 -6.46 -8.04 14.41
C ARG A 83 -6.45 -6.57 14.84
N ASP A 84 -5.57 -6.21 15.75
CA ASP A 84 -5.43 -4.82 16.19
C ASP A 84 -4.99 -3.90 15.04
N ILE A 85 -3.99 -4.32 14.27
CA ILE A 85 -3.51 -3.57 13.10
C ILE A 85 -4.63 -3.42 12.06
N LEU A 86 -5.31 -4.51 11.74
CA LEU A 86 -6.40 -4.50 10.76
C LEU A 86 -7.55 -3.59 11.19
N ASN A 87 -7.91 -3.59 12.45
CA ASN A 87 -8.93 -2.70 12.98
C ASN A 87 -8.54 -1.23 12.81
N ARG A 88 -7.28 -0.90 13.08
CA ARG A 88 -6.76 0.45 12.89
C ARG A 88 -6.75 0.87 11.42
N LEU A 89 -6.37 -0.04 10.55
CA LEU A 89 -6.40 0.22 9.10
C LEU A 89 -7.83 0.46 8.61
N ALA A 90 -8.77 -0.34 9.10
CA ALA A 90 -10.18 -0.16 8.76
C ALA A 90 -10.70 1.22 9.19
N GLU A 91 -10.33 1.66 10.39
CA GLU A 91 -10.70 2.99 10.90
C GLU A 91 -10.06 4.13 10.12
N SER A 92 -8.96 3.87 9.43
CA SER A 92 -8.24 4.87 8.61
C SER A 92 -8.83 5.04 7.22
N LEU A 93 -9.77 4.18 6.81
CA LEU A 93 -10.42 4.27 5.51
C LEU A 93 -11.50 5.33 5.50
N ALA A 94 -11.62 6.02 4.37
CA ALA A 94 -12.80 6.85 4.08
C ALA A 94 -14.03 5.95 3.87
N PRO A 95 -15.25 6.46 4.06
CA PRO A 95 -16.45 5.74 3.61
C PRO A 95 -16.32 5.36 2.14
N GLY A 96 -16.58 4.10 1.80
CA GLY A 96 -16.38 3.57 0.46
C GLY A 96 -14.95 3.21 0.12
N GLY A 97 -14.01 3.45 1.03
CA GLY A 97 -12.59 3.12 0.83
C GLY A 97 -12.32 1.63 0.77
N LEU A 98 -11.18 1.25 0.19
CA LEU A 98 -10.80 -0.14 -0.06
C LEU A 98 -9.55 -0.53 0.73
N LEU A 99 -9.62 -1.65 1.43
CA LEU A 99 -8.47 -2.26 2.11
C LEU A 99 -8.09 -3.54 1.36
N VAL A 100 -6.86 -3.62 0.87
CA VAL A 100 -6.31 -4.80 0.19
C VAL A 100 -5.25 -5.43 1.08
N VAL A 101 -5.41 -6.72 1.39
CA VAL A 101 -4.52 -7.46 2.28
C VAL A 101 -4.00 -8.73 1.62
N GLY A 102 -2.99 -9.35 2.21
CA GLY A 102 -2.45 -10.61 1.73
C GLY A 102 -3.35 -11.79 2.07
N VAL A 103 -3.46 -12.73 1.14
CA VAL A 103 -4.19 -13.98 1.36
C VAL A 103 -3.56 -14.72 2.54
N GLY A 104 -4.40 -15.19 3.47
CA GLY A 104 -3.94 -15.89 4.67
C GLY A 104 -3.53 -15.01 5.83
N GLU A 105 -3.43 -13.71 5.64
CA GLU A 105 -3.05 -12.78 6.71
C GLU A 105 -4.23 -12.39 7.61
N VAL A 106 -5.46 -12.62 7.18
CA VAL A 106 -6.68 -12.14 7.85
C VAL A 106 -7.63 -13.26 8.28
N ALA A 107 -7.12 -14.48 8.41
CA ALA A 107 -7.94 -15.64 8.78
C ALA A 107 -8.76 -15.37 10.06
N GLY A 108 -10.07 -15.53 9.97
CA GLY A 108 -10.98 -15.35 11.10
C GLY A 108 -11.22 -13.90 11.52
N TRP A 109 -10.73 -12.92 10.76
CA TRP A 109 -10.98 -11.51 11.05
C TRP A 109 -12.20 -10.99 10.29
N GLN A 110 -13.00 -10.21 10.99
CA GLN A 110 -14.14 -9.48 10.42
C GLN A 110 -14.23 -8.12 11.10
N HIS A 111 -14.79 -7.16 10.41
CA HIS A 111 -15.03 -5.82 10.95
C HIS A 111 -16.44 -5.36 10.61
N PRO A 112 -17.20 -4.81 11.56
CA PRO A 112 -18.60 -4.43 11.31
C PRO A 112 -18.77 -3.37 10.23
N GLU A 113 -17.77 -2.53 10.02
CA GLU A 113 -17.81 -1.47 9.01
C GLU A 113 -17.31 -1.90 7.64
N LEU A 114 -16.81 -3.12 7.48
CA LEU A 114 -16.23 -3.61 6.24
C LEU A 114 -17.04 -4.72 5.61
N VAL A 115 -17.12 -4.71 4.29
CA VAL A 115 -17.76 -5.74 3.47
C VAL A 115 -16.69 -6.36 2.56
N PRO A 116 -16.56 -7.71 2.54
CA PRO A 116 -15.62 -8.36 1.63
C PRO A 116 -15.97 -8.08 0.16
N VAL A 117 -14.93 -7.88 -0.65
CA VAL A 117 -15.08 -7.77 -2.11
C VAL A 117 -15.06 -9.16 -2.71
N ALA A 118 -16.03 -9.47 -3.57
CA ALA A 118 -16.16 -10.77 -4.22
C ALA A 118 -15.21 -10.85 -5.44
N ASP A 119 -13.94 -11.06 -5.21
CA ASP A 119 -12.95 -11.30 -6.25
C ASP A 119 -11.96 -12.37 -5.77
N GLU A 120 -11.83 -13.45 -6.53
CA GLU A 120 -10.98 -14.58 -6.16
C GLU A 120 -9.48 -14.26 -6.25
N ARG A 121 -9.11 -13.20 -6.98
CA ARG A 121 -7.70 -12.84 -7.23
C ARG A 121 -7.10 -11.99 -6.13
N VAL A 122 -7.94 -11.30 -5.38
CA VAL A 122 -7.49 -10.41 -4.31
C VAL A 122 -8.35 -10.59 -3.06
N LEU A 123 -7.74 -10.39 -1.91
CA LEU A 123 -8.45 -10.32 -0.64
C LEU A 123 -8.60 -8.86 -0.26
N ALA A 124 -9.81 -8.34 -0.39
CA ALA A 124 -10.09 -6.93 -0.19
C ALA A 124 -11.42 -6.71 0.51
N PHE A 125 -11.54 -5.56 1.15
CA PHE A 125 -12.72 -5.15 1.91
C PHE A 125 -13.04 -3.69 1.57
N THR A 126 -14.34 -3.40 1.44
CA THR A 126 -14.82 -2.04 1.22
C THR A 126 -15.48 -1.52 2.49
N ARG A 127 -15.18 -0.28 2.89
CA ARG A 127 -15.83 0.34 4.03
C ARG A 127 -17.22 0.81 3.65
N LYS A 128 -18.21 0.54 4.50
CA LYS A 128 -19.59 0.99 4.35
C LYS A 128 -19.63 2.52 4.30
N GLY A 129 -20.48 3.04 3.43
CA GLY A 129 -20.63 4.49 3.23
C GLY A 129 -21.49 5.18 4.27
#